data_955b8982d18fceff1da96cfede7de473
#
_entry.id   955b8982d18fceff1da96cfede7de473
#
_cell.length_a   1.000
_cell.length_b   1.000
_cell.length_c   1.000
_cell.angle_alpha   90.00
_cell.angle_beta   90.00
_cell.angle_gamma   90.00
#
_symmetry.space_group_name_H-M   'P 1'
#
loop_
_entity.id
_entity.type
_entity.pdbx_description
1 polymer ?
#
loop_
_entity_poly.entity_id
_entity_poly.type
_entity_poly.pdbx_seq_one_letter_code
_entity_poly.pdbx_strand_id
1 'polypeptide(L)'
;MVQTTEAKQVCRAASTVLFPELEFGVKPCGKYTREDFSEILSRIAFDQEFANTGGKTLQLDRDEHVDITATARNSLAKSLLYHLRNLSTDAITDQFDGVRDRVFEVLRSQRRLPAFVDVAIDLHEWRFYGSADTDHVLTTYPDLGTNKAFCFATLCIVAPRTRFTLAVVPMDANGFRAKRDAVRSLLETAKQYVSIRHVYLDRGFFQVHVVAELEQQDVEYIVRARPSSGMKDRLSVGAETVADEYTMQRKRKPTAAVDVTVFAVPHRTSEDEHVWFVTSLDVDSSTARAYAAAFRRRWGIETSYRQLGEFLPRTSSPTFSVRLFYFLFAVSLYNLWVLANVLASAETVPETPLISTRIFRRFVLSTDYG
;
A
#
# COMPACT_ATOMS: atom_id res chain seq x y z
N MET A 1 25.41 10.27 11.65
CA MET A 1 25.82 8.87 11.29
C MET A 1 25.25 7.97 12.36
N VAL A 2 24.39 7.01 12.01
CA VAL A 2 23.77 6.07 12.97
C VAL A 2 24.81 4.99 13.32
N GLN A 3 25.06 4.78 14.61
CA GLN A 3 25.97 3.71 15.05
C GLN A 3 25.30 2.33 14.89
N THR A 4 26.10 1.29 14.66
CA THR A 4 25.58 -0.09 14.49
C THR A 4 24.70 -0.55 15.66
N THR A 5 25.07 -0.18 16.89
CA THR A 5 24.31 -0.54 18.11
C THR A 5 22.93 0.14 18.12
N GLU A 6 22.87 1.42 17.74
CA GLU A 6 21.64 2.20 17.67
C GLU A 6 20.70 1.65 16.57
N ALA A 7 21.24 1.39 15.37
CA ALA A 7 20.48 0.76 14.29
C ALA A 7 19.90 -0.59 14.70
N LYS A 8 20.68 -1.41 15.41
CA LYS A 8 20.24 -2.72 15.92
C LYS A 8 19.09 -2.57 16.94
N GLN A 9 19.19 -1.64 17.87
CA GLN A 9 18.13 -1.38 18.87
C GLN A 9 16.83 -0.93 18.19
N VAL A 10 16.92 0.00 17.25
CA VAL A 10 15.77 0.52 16.52
C VAL A 10 15.11 -0.57 15.68
N CYS A 11 15.87 -1.38 14.95
CA CYS A 11 15.31 -2.47 14.14
C CYS A 11 14.67 -3.56 15.02
N ARG A 12 15.25 -3.87 16.18
CA ARG A 12 14.66 -4.79 17.16
C ARG A 12 13.36 -4.23 17.74
N ALA A 13 13.37 -2.97 18.17
CA ALA A 13 12.15 -2.32 18.67
C ALA A 13 11.05 -2.30 17.60
N ALA A 14 11.39 -2.10 16.33
CA ALA A 14 10.43 -2.19 15.23
C ALA A 14 9.88 -3.62 15.07
N SER A 15 10.73 -4.65 15.10
CA SER A 15 10.28 -6.05 14.92
C SER A 15 9.38 -6.54 16.06
N THR A 16 9.55 -6.05 17.29
CA THR A 16 8.67 -6.39 18.43
C THR A 16 7.22 -5.89 18.26
N VAL A 17 6.98 -4.99 17.32
CA VAL A 17 5.63 -4.51 16.99
C VAL A 17 4.85 -5.52 16.15
N LEU A 18 5.53 -6.31 15.30
CA LEU A 18 4.89 -7.21 14.33
C LEU A 18 4.61 -8.60 14.91
N PHE A 19 5.64 -9.29 15.35
CA PHE A 19 5.54 -10.73 15.61
C PHE A 19 4.58 -11.13 16.72
N PRO A 20 4.40 -10.36 17.81
CA PRO A 20 3.40 -10.67 18.84
C PRO A 20 1.95 -10.65 18.35
N GLU A 21 1.66 -9.92 17.27
CA GLU A 21 0.30 -9.82 16.71
C GLU A 21 -0.03 -10.99 15.76
N LEU A 22 0.96 -11.75 15.28
CA LEU A 22 0.73 -12.81 14.32
C LEU A 22 0.17 -14.06 14.99
N GLU A 23 -1.01 -14.46 14.57
CA GLU A 23 -1.68 -15.68 15.00
C GLU A 23 -1.96 -16.61 13.81
N PHE A 24 -1.56 -17.86 13.94
CA PHE A 24 -1.70 -18.86 12.89
C PHE A 24 -2.69 -19.98 13.24
N GLY A 25 -3.35 -19.91 14.39
CA GLY A 25 -4.20 -21.00 14.89
C GLY A 25 -3.41 -22.29 15.18
N VAL A 26 -2.17 -22.16 15.64
CA VAL A 26 -1.30 -23.31 15.98
C VAL A 26 -1.77 -23.97 17.27
N LYS A 27 -1.85 -25.30 17.27
CA LYS A 27 -2.14 -26.05 18.50
C LYS A 27 -0.91 -26.12 19.40
N PRO A 28 -1.05 -26.06 20.74
CA PRO A 28 0.08 -26.10 21.69
C PRO A 28 1.02 -27.31 21.52
N CYS A 29 0.49 -28.45 21.03
CA CYS A 29 1.25 -29.67 20.77
C CYS A 29 1.58 -29.87 19.28
N GLY A 30 1.52 -28.80 18.47
CA GLY A 30 1.87 -28.85 17.05
C GLY A 30 3.37 -29.10 16.83
N LYS A 31 3.71 -29.70 15.68
CA LYS A 31 5.12 -29.91 15.29
C LYS A 31 5.88 -28.59 15.14
N TYR A 32 5.19 -27.53 14.71
CA TYR A 32 5.76 -26.20 14.45
C TYR A 32 5.05 -25.16 15.29
N THR A 33 5.80 -24.19 15.73
CA THR A 33 5.37 -23.10 16.61
C THR A 33 5.02 -21.83 15.81
N ARG A 34 4.49 -20.82 16.49
CA ARG A 34 4.28 -19.49 15.94
C ARG A 34 5.61 -18.86 15.49
N GLU A 35 6.65 -19.07 16.26
CA GLU A 35 8.00 -18.57 16.02
C GLU A 35 8.56 -19.17 14.72
N ASP A 36 8.41 -20.49 14.50
CA ASP A 36 8.80 -21.15 13.24
C ASP A 36 8.12 -20.52 12.02
N PHE A 37 6.81 -20.19 12.14
CA PHE A 37 6.08 -19.55 11.05
C PHE A 37 6.47 -18.10 10.86
N SER A 38 6.77 -17.37 11.92
CA SER A 38 7.24 -15.97 11.84
C SER A 38 8.63 -15.93 11.19
N GLU A 39 9.50 -16.86 11.51
CA GLU A 39 10.86 -16.93 10.94
C GLU A 39 10.83 -17.29 9.45
N ILE A 40 10.07 -18.34 9.05
CA ILE A 40 9.98 -18.68 7.62
C ILE A 40 9.30 -17.57 6.83
N LEU A 41 8.27 -16.88 7.36
CA LEU A 41 7.63 -15.73 6.72
C LEU A 41 8.61 -14.59 6.51
N SER A 42 9.38 -14.24 7.52
CA SER A 42 10.41 -13.20 7.42
C SER A 42 11.44 -13.55 6.37
N ARG A 43 11.90 -14.79 6.36
CA ARG A 43 12.89 -15.27 5.37
C ARG A 43 12.35 -15.17 3.95
N ILE A 44 11.18 -15.75 3.65
CA ILE A 44 10.63 -15.71 2.29
C ILE A 44 10.27 -14.29 1.83
N ALA A 45 9.91 -13.40 2.76
CA ALA A 45 9.66 -12.02 2.44
C ALA A 45 10.95 -11.28 2.05
N PHE A 46 11.99 -11.39 2.87
CA PHE A 46 13.27 -10.72 2.61
C PHE A 46 14.05 -11.33 1.43
N ASP A 47 13.92 -12.64 1.19
CA ASP A 47 14.60 -13.33 0.09
C ASP A 47 13.76 -13.31 -1.19
N GLN A 48 12.51 -12.82 -1.11
CA GLN A 48 11.56 -12.85 -2.19
C GLN A 48 11.41 -14.26 -2.80
N GLU A 49 11.30 -15.25 -1.92
CA GLU A 49 11.26 -16.66 -2.28
C GLU A 49 9.89 -17.29 -2.09
N PHE A 50 9.73 -18.49 -2.65
CA PHE A 50 8.59 -19.35 -2.38
C PHE A 50 8.74 -20.02 -1.01
N ALA A 51 7.61 -20.25 -0.33
CA ALA A 51 7.62 -20.88 0.99
C ALA A 51 8.41 -22.21 1.04
N ASN A 52 8.32 -23.01 -0.02
CA ASN A 52 9.03 -24.31 -0.09
C ASN A 52 10.56 -24.13 -0.05
N THR A 53 11.09 -23.16 -0.79
CA THR A 53 12.54 -22.84 -0.79
C THR A 53 12.95 -22.26 0.55
N GLY A 54 12.22 -21.25 1.03
CA GLY A 54 12.55 -20.61 2.32
C GLY A 54 12.50 -21.57 3.50
N GLY A 55 11.55 -22.53 3.52
CA GLY A 55 11.51 -23.57 4.55
C GLY A 55 12.72 -24.51 4.52
N LYS A 56 13.20 -24.89 3.33
CA LYS A 56 14.43 -25.69 3.19
C LYS A 56 15.66 -24.92 3.66
N THR A 57 15.79 -23.68 3.21
CA THR A 57 16.93 -22.81 3.60
C THR A 57 16.95 -22.59 5.11
N LEU A 58 15.79 -22.36 5.73
CA LEU A 58 15.68 -22.20 7.18
C LEU A 58 16.11 -23.47 7.94
N GLN A 59 15.68 -24.64 7.49
CA GLN A 59 16.07 -25.91 8.12
C GLN A 59 17.57 -26.20 7.94
N LEU A 60 18.15 -25.88 6.79
CA LEU A 60 19.61 -25.98 6.58
C LEU A 60 20.38 -25.06 7.55
N ASP A 61 19.92 -23.82 7.74
CA ASP A 61 20.56 -22.89 8.66
C ASP A 61 20.47 -23.34 10.14
N ARG A 62 19.48 -24.19 10.45
CA ARG A 62 19.30 -24.83 11.77
C ARG A 62 20.05 -26.19 11.92
N ASP A 63 20.83 -26.56 10.92
CA ASP A 63 21.49 -27.89 10.85
C ASP A 63 20.50 -29.08 10.90
N GLU A 64 19.24 -28.84 10.45
CA GLU A 64 18.23 -29.89 10.37
C GLU A 64 18.37 -30.71 9.09
N HIS A 65 18.05 -32.01 9.19
CA HIS A 65 18.02 -32.88 8.00
C HIS A 65 16.86 -32.50 7.09
N VAL A 66 17.17 -32.10 5.85
CA VAL A 66 16.18 -31.68 4.86
C VAL A 66 16.52 -32.21 3.47
N ASP A 67 15.49 -32.67 2.74
CA ASP A 67 15.64 -33.01 1.33
C ASP A 67 15.69 -31.74 0.48
N ILE A 68 16.89 -31.43 -0.03
CA ILE A 68 17.16 -30.23 -0.83
C ILE A 68 16.78 -30.37 -2.31
N THR A 69 16.33 -31.55 -2.77
CA THR A 69 15.97 -31.73 -4.18
C THR A 69 14.86 -30.76 -4.59
N ALA A 70 14.89 -30.27 -5.82
CA ALA A 70 13.97 -29.25 -6.31
C ALA A 70 12.49 -29.64 -6.18
N THR A 71 12.20 -30.94 -6.32
CA THR A 71 10.84 -31.51 -6.26
C THR A 71 10.36 -31.85 -4.85
N ALA A 72 11.25 -31.94 -3.87
CA ALA A 72 10.87 -32.27 -2.50
C ALA A 72 10.06 -31.14 -1.86
N ARG A 73 9.00 -31.52 -1.15
CA ARG A 73 8.13 -30.59 -0.44
C ARG A 73 8.60 -30.40 0.99
N ASN A 74 8.82 -29.15 1.38
CA ASN A 74 9.17 -28.81 2.75
C ASN A 74 7.95 -28.90 3.69
N SER A 75 8.11 -29.60 4.82
CA SER A 75 6.99 -29.84 5.76
C SER A 75 6.60 -28.57 6.54
N LEU A 76 7.55 -27.72 6.89
CA LEU A 76 7.29 -26.43 7.54
C LEU A 76 6.52 -25.49 6.62
N ALA A 77 6.95 -25.35 5.36
CA ALA A 77 6.25 -24.56 4.35
C ALA A 77 4.83 -25.07 4.08
N LYS A 78 4.65 -26.41 4.02
CA LYS A 78 3.33 -27.01 3.85
C LYS A 78 2.41 -26.69 5.04
N SER A 79 2.94 -26.76 6.26
CA SER A 79 2.20 -26.46 7.48
C SER A 79 1.82 -24.97 7.52
N LEU A 80 2.75 -24.05 7.26
CA LEU A 80 2.46 -22.62 7.15
C LEU A 80 1.32 -22.36 6.16
N LEU A 81 1.44 -22.85 4.92
CA LEU A 81 0.41 -22.61 3.89
C LEU A 81 -0.94 -23.24 4.26
N TYR A 82 -0.96 -24.36 4.98
CA TYR A 82 -2.18 -24.94 5.52
C TYR A 82 -2.85 -23.99 6.51
N HIS A 83 -2.12 -23.45 7.47
CA HIS A 83 -2.65 -22.50 8.44
C HIS A 83 -3.15 -21.22 7.77
N LEU A 84 -2.38 -20.61 6.88
CA LEU A 84 -2.77 -19.39 6.16
C LEU A 84 -4.04 -19.58 5.30
N ARG A 85 -4.27 -20.76 4.72
CA ARG A 85 -5.47 -21.06 3.95
C ARG A 85 -6.72 -21.16 4.81
N ASN A 86 -6.58 -21.48 6.08
CA ASN A 86 -7.68 -21.66 7.03
C ASN A 86 -7.99 -20.37 7.82
N LEU A 87 -7.21 -19.32 7.68
CA LEU A 87 -7.55 -18.03 8.27
C LEU A 87 -8.64 -17.34 7.45
N SER A 88 -9.61 -16.74 8.14
CA SER A 88 -10.60 -15.86 7.51
C SER A 88 -9.97 -14.54 7.11
N THR A 89 -10.58 -13.84 6.16
CA THR A 89 -10.17 -12.48 5.77
C THR A 89 -10.15 -11.53 6.96
N ASP A 90 -11.20 -11.59 7.79
CA ASP A 90 -11.31 -10.73 8.97
C ASP A 90 -10.20 -11.02 9.98
N ALA A 91 -9.95 -12.30 10.31
CA ALA A 91 -8.87 -12.67 11.22
C ALA A 91 -7.48 -12.26 10.70
N ILE A 92 -7.27 -12.26 9.38
CA ILE A 92 -6.03 -11.74 8.78
C ILE A 92 -5.99 -10.21 8.94
N THR A 93 -7.06 -9.51 8.60
CA THR A 93 -7.11 -8.05 8.65
C THR A 93 -6.91 -7.55 10.07
N ASP A 94 -7.60 -8.13 11.06
CA ASP A 94 -7.52 -7.74 12.46
C ASP A 94 -6.09 -7.81 13.03
N GLN A 95 -5.33 -8.86 12.68
CA GLN A 95 -3.93 -9.00 13.10
C GLN A 95 -3.07 -7.85 12.59
N PHE A 96 -3.20 -7.53 11.29
CA PHE A 96 -2.40 -6.47 10.69
C PHE A 96 -2.89 -5.07 11.05
N ASP A 97 -4.14 -4.92 11.44
CA ASP A 97 -4.67 -3.71 12.06
C ASP A 97 -4.02 -3.50 13.43
N GLY A 98 -3.87 -4.56 14.25
CA GLY A 98 -3.12 -4.50 15.51
C GLY A 98 -1.65 -4.08 15.32
N VAL A 99 -0.97 -4.62 14.29
CA VAL A 99 0.40 -4.17 13.95
C VAL A 99 0.42 -2.68 13.59
N ARG A 100 -0.53 -2.22 12.78
CA ARG A 100 -0.65 -0.81 12.40
C ARG A 100 -0.87 0.07 13.62
N ASP A 101 -1.77 -0.28 14.50
CA ASP A 101 -2.06 0.45 15.73
C ASP A 101 -0.79 0.67 16.55
N ARG A 102 0.01 -0.38 16.76
CA ARG A 102 1.28 -0.29 17.49
C ARG A 102 2.31 0.61 16.79
N VAL A 103 2.42 0.53 15.46
CA VAL A 103 3.31 1.42 14.69
C VAL A 103 2.95 2.88 14.95
N PHE A 104 1.65 3.22 14.89
CA PHE A 104 1.20 4.60 15.08
C PHE A 104 1.23 5.03 16.53
N GLU A 105 1.06 4.13 17.49
CA GLU A 105 1.29 4.40 18.91
C GLU A 105 2.75 4.80 19.17
N VAL A 106 3.71 4.05 18.63
CA VAL A 106 5.14 4.39 18.72
C VAL A 106 5.42 5.75 18.09
N LEU A 107 4.90 6.03 16.89
CA LEU A 107 5.11 7.32 16.22
C LEU A 107 4.53 8.49 17.01
N ARG A 108 3.35 8.33 17.62
CA ARG A 108 2.71 9.35 18.47
C ARG A 108 3.50 9.58 19.76
N SER A 109 3.90 8.51 20.46
CA SER A 109 4.69 8.60 21.70
C SER A 109 6.01 9.34 21.48
N GLN A 110 6.62 9.16 20.33
CA GLN A 110 7.89 9.80 19.91
C GLN A 110 7.68 11.17 19.24
N ARG A 111 6.43 11.65 19.11
CA ARG A 111 6.08 12.91 18.44
C ARG A 111 6.65 13.01 17.02
N ARG A 112 6.64 11.90 16.27
CA ARG A 112 7.20 11.80 14.93
C ARG A 112 6.17 11.93 13.79
N LEU A 113 4.89 12.07 14.11
CA LEU A 113 3.84 12.34 13.12
C LEU A 113 3.67 13.85 12.95
N PRO A 114 3.64 14.37 11.70
CA PRO A 114 3.26 15.75 11.45
C PRO A 114 1.78 15.96 11.76
N ALA A 115 1.39 17.22 12.10
CA ALA A 115 0.01 17.55 12.42
C ALA A 115 -0.96 17.26 11.26
N PHE A 116 -0.52 17.51 10.03
CA PHE A 116 -1.28 17.23 8.80
C PHE A 116 -0.41 16.51 7.79
N VAL A 117 -1.01 15.58 7.05
CA VAL A 117 -0.33 14.81 6.01
C VAL A 117 -1.06 14.89 4.68
N ASP A 118 -0.31 14.87 3.58
CA ASP A 118 -0.83 14.59 2.26
C ASP A 118 -0.81 13.08 2.04
N VAL A 119 -1.89 12.53 1.50
CA VAL A 119 -2.01 11.09 1.23
C VAL A 119 -2.33 10.83 -0.23
N ALA A 120 -2.00 9.64 -0.72
CA ALA A 120 -2.43 9.17 -2.03
C ALA A 120 -3.18 7.84 -1.89
N ILE A 121 -4.17 7.65 -2.75
CA ILE A 121 -4.87 6.39 -2.93
C ILE A 121 -4.55 5.83 -4.30
N ASP A 122 -4.17 4.55 -4.36
CA ASP A 122 -3.88 3.85 -5.60
C ASP A 122 -4.21 2.35 -5.50
N LEU A 123 -4.21 1.65 -6.64
CA LEU A 123 -4.44 0.22 -6.71
C LEU A 123 -3.12 -0.51 -6.94
N HIS A 124 -2.78 -1.42 -6.05
CA HIS A 124 -1.72 -2.38 -6.26
C HIS A 124 -2.27 -3.62 -6.95
N GLU A 125 -1.76 -3.95 -8.14
CA GLU A 125 -2.15 -5.12 -8.91
C GLU A 125 -1.09 -6.22 -8.78
N TRP A 126 -1.39 -7.27 -8.03
CA TRP A 126 -0.52 -8.44 -7.92
C TRP A 126 -0.86 -9.46 -9.01
N ARG A 127 -0.08 -9.49 -10.06
CA ARG A 127 -0.31 -10.31 -11.27
C ARG A 127 -0.53 -11.79 -10.94
N PHE A 128 -1.49 -12.39 -11.65
CA PHE A 128 -1.86 -13.78 -11.51
C PHE A 128 -1.94 -14.48 -12.86
N TYR A 129 -1.37 -15.67 -12.93
CA TYR A 129 -1.24 -16.45 -14.17
C TYR A 129 -2.13 -17.70 -14.20
N GLY A 130 -2.98 -17.89 -13.19
CA GLY A 130 -3.93 -18.99 -13.09
C GLY A 130 -5.27 -18.75 -13.80
N SER A 131 -6.32 -19.46 -13.38
CA SER A 131 -7.67 -19.32 -13.94
C SER A 131 -8.29 -17.96 -13.62
N ALA A 132 -9.07 -17.41 -14.57
CA ALA A 132 -9.86 -16.21 -14.35
C ALA A 132 -11.03 -16.43 -13.36
N ASP A 133 -11.48 -17.68 -13.21
CA ASP A 133 -12.56 -18.07 -12.31
C ASP A 133 -12.08 -18.25 -10.85
N THR A 134 -10.83 -17.89 -10.56
CA THR A 134 -10.31 -17.90 -9.20
C THR A 134 -10.92 -16.76 -8.39
N ASP A 135 -11.39 -17.06 -7.18
CA ASP A 135 -12.00 -16.08 -6.29
C ASP A 135 -11.09 -14.88 -6.06
N HIS A 136 -11.65 -13.68 -6.03
CA HIS A 136 -10.95 -12.40 -5.86
C HIS A 136 -9.95 -12.04 -6.99
N VAL A 137 -9.93 -12.78 -8.08
CA VAL A 137 -9.12 -12.41 -9.26
C VAL A 137 -9.91 -11.44 -10.13
N LEU A 138 -9.32 -10.31 -10.43
CA LEU A 138 -9.92 -9.27 -11.26
C LEU A 138 -9.24 -9.20 -12.62
N THR A 139 -10.03 -8.84 -13.64
CA THR A 139 -9.49 -8.50 -14.96
C THR A 139 -8.94 -7.08 -14.93
N THR A 140 -7.68 -6.93 -15.32
CA THR A 140 -6.97 -5.66 -15.37
C THR A 140 -6.45 -5.38 -16.78
N TYR A 141 -5.75 -4.28 -16.98
CA TYR A 141 -5.05 -4.05 -18.24
C TYR A 141 -3.96 -5.12 -18.43
N PRO A 142 -3.82 -5.64 -19.67
CA PRO A 142 -2.77 -6.62 -19.97
C PRO A 142 -1.38 -6.05 -19.68
N ASP A 143 -0.62 -6.78 -18.88
CA ASP A 143 0.75 -6.46 -18.56
C ASP A 143 1.51 -7.74 -18.17
N LEU A 144 2.80 -7.85 -18.54
CA LEU A 144 3.65 -8.99 -18.23
C LEU A 144 3.03 -10.35 -18.61
N GLY A 145 2.25 -10.40 -19.71
CA GLY A 145 1.67 -11.63 -20.26
C GLY A 145 0.38 -12.10 -19.58
N THR A 146 -0.23 -11.31 -18.70
CA THR A 146 -1.54 -11.58 -18.10
C THR A 146 -2.39 -10.32 -18.00
N ASN A 147 -3.71 -10.50 -17.98
CA ASN A 147 -4.68 -9.45 -17.66
C ASN A 147 -5.43 -9.75 -16.34
N LYS A 148 -4.88 -10.61 -15.50
CA LYS A 148 -5.47 -11.06 -14.24
C LYS A 148 -4.61 -10.64 -13.07
N ALA A 149 -5.23 -10.17 -12.00
CA ALA A 149 -4.53 -9.78 -10.78
C ALA A 149 -5.42 -9.94 -9.55
N PHE A 150 -4.79 -10.13 -8.40
CA PHE A 150 -5.36 -9.77 -7.11
C PHE A 150 -5.07 -8.28 -6.89
N CYS A 151 -6.10 -7.51 -6.54
CA CYS A 151 -5.99 -6.08 -6.43
C CYS A 151 -6.21 -5.60 -4.99
N PHE A 152 -5.36 -4.69 -4.56
CA PHE A 152 -5.42 -4.08 -3.22
C PHE A 152 -5.45 -2.56 -3.39
N ALA A 153 -6.52 -1.92 -2.92
CA ALA A 153 -6.52 -0.47 -2.79
C ALA A 153 -5.74 -0.09 -1.54
N THR A 154 -4.83 0.86 -1.65
CA THR A 154 -4.01 1.32 -0.53
C THR A 154 -4.06 2.82 -0.39
N LEU A 155 -3.92 3.30 0.84
CA LEU A 155 -3.75 4.70 1.17
C LEU A 155 -2.41 4.89 1.88
N CYS A 156 -1.56 5.74 1.31
CA CYS A 156 -0.21 6.00 1.82
C CYS A 156 0.01 7.49 2.08
N ILE A 157 0.79 7.82 3.13
CA ILE A 157 1.37 9.14 3.29
C ILE A 157 2.40 9.36 2.16
N VAL A 158 2.33 10.50 1.46
CA VAL A 158 3.22 10.77 0.33
C VAL A 158 4.36 11.76 0.65
N ALA A 159 4.46 12.18 1.89
CA ALA A 159 5.58 13.00 2.33
C ALA A 159 6.89 12.18 2.23
N PRO A 160 7.96 12.72 1.64
CA PRO A 160 9.27 12.07 1.66
C PRO A 160 9.62 11.69 3.11
N ARG A 161 10.13 10.50 3.40
CA ARG A 161 10.61 10.07 4.73
C ARG A 161 9.58 9.47 5.67
N THR A 162 8.28 9.74 5.51
CA THR A 162 7.19 9.21 6.35
C THR A 162 6.11 8.54 5.51
N ARG A 163 6.52 7.81 4.46
CA ARG A 163 5.62 7.14 3.50
C ARG A 163 5.02 5.86 4.08
N PHE A 164 4.31 5.98 5.20
CA PHE A 164 3.58 4.84 5.77
C PHE A 164 2.36 4.49 4.93
N THR A 165 2.13 3.20 4.71
CA THR A 165 0.84 2.70 4.24
C THR A 165 -0.11 2.67 5.44
N LEU A 166 -1.15 3.52 5.40
CA LEU A 166 -2.10 3.71 6.49
C LEU A 166 -3.24 2.71 6.46
N ALA A 167 -3.68 2.33 5.26
CA ALA A 167 -4.82 1.45 5.08
C ALA A 167 -4.66 0.61 3.81
N VAL A 168 -5.24 -0.59 3.85
CA VAL A 168 -5.32 -1.52 2.72
C VAL A 168 -6.73 -2.09 2.67
N VAL A 169 -7.34 -2.08 1.49
CA VAL A 169 -8.63 -2.70 1.22
C VAL A 169 -8.49 -3.68 0.05
N PRO A 170 -8.72 -4.98 0.25
CA PRO A 170 -8.75 -5.92 -0.85
C PRO A 170 -9.94 -5.62 -1.77
N MET A 171 -9.70 -5.69 -3.07
CA MET A 171 -10.74 -5.46 -4.07
C MET A 171 -11.32 -6.80 -4.55
N ASP A 172 -12.63 -6.93 -4.49
CA ASP A 172 -13.38 -8.09 -4.98
C ASP A 172 -14.12 -7.82 -6.30
N ALA A 173 -14.17 -6.58 -6.74
CA ALA A 173 -14.81 -6.15 -7.97
C ALA A 173 -14.14 -4.92 -8.61
N ASN A 174 -14.32 -4.79 -9.93
CA ASN A 174 -13.82 -3.67 -10.74
C ASN A 174 -14.93 -2.65 -11.06
N GLY A 175 -15.73 -2.25 -10.15
CA GLY A 175 -16.82 -1.31 -10.41
C GLY A 175 -16.61 0.05 -9.76
N PHE A 176 -17.41 1.04 -10.20
CA PHE A 176 -17.42 2.35 -9.55
C PHE A 176 -17.88 2.28 -8.09
N ARG A 177 -18.76 1.32 -7.73
CA ARG A 177 -19.19 1.09 -6.35
C ARG A 177 -18.04 0.55 -5.50
N ALA A 178 -17.37 -0.48 -5.99
CA ALA A 178 -16.23 -1.05 -5.27
C ALA A 178 -15.12 -0.02 -5.01
N LYS A 179 -14.79 0.83 -6.00
CA LYS A 179 -13.83 1.91 -5.81
C LYS A 179 -14.29 2.97 -4.82
N ARG A 180 -15.57 3.35 -4.86
CA ARG A 180 -16.16 4.29 -3.89
C ARG A 180 -16.06 3.71 -2.47
N ASP A 181 -16.50 2.47 -2.30
CA ASP A 181 -16.54 1.82 -0.99
C ASP A 181 -15.12 1.59 -0.44
N ALA A 182 -14.16 1.26 -1.31
CA ALA A 182 -12.75 1.18 -0.94
C ALA A 182 -12.19 2.54 -0.51
N VAL A 183 -12.48 3.63 -1.23
CA VAL A 183 -12.04 4.98 -0.85
C VAL A 183 -12.60 5.37 0.51
N ARG A 184 -13.90 5.08 0.78
CA ARG A 184 -14.51 5.29 2.09
C ARG A 184 -13.74 4.57 3.19
N SER A 185 -13.59 3.26 3.08
CA SER A 185 -12.93 2.45 4.11
C SER A 185 -11.49 2.88 4.33
N LEU A 186 -10.75 3.22 3.25
CA LEU A 186 -9.38 3.71 3.35
C LEU A 186 -9.29 5.02 4.13
N LEU A 187 -10.19 5.98 3.85
CA LEU A 187 -10.21 7.27 4.52
C LEU A 187 -10.66 7.17 5.98
N GLU A 188 -11.71 6.39 6.25
CA GLU A 188 -12.19 6.15 7.63
C GLU A 188 -11.10 5.52 8.50
N THR A 189 -10.36 4.55 7.95
CA THR A 189 -9.21 3.96 8.64
C THR A 189 -8.09 4.98 8.84
N ALA A 190 -7.68 5.70 7.80
CA ALA A 190 -6.55 6.63 7.87
C ALA A 190 -6.79 7.78 8.86
N LYS A 191 -8.02 8.29 8.94
CA LYS A 191 -8.42 9.36 9.87
C LYS A 191 -8.28 8.99 11.35
N GLN A 192 -8.22 7.71 11.69
CA GLN A 192 -7.95 7.26 13.07
C GLN A 192 -6.51 7.55 13.50
N TYR A 193 -5.59 7.67 12.54
CA TYR A 193 -4.16 7.81 12.79
C TYR A 193 -3.62 9.20 12.53
N VAL A 194 -4.13 9.90 11.52
CA VAL A 194 -3.59 11.17 11.02
C VAL A 194 -4.69 12.16 10.64
N SER A 195 -4.37 13.46 10.70
CA SER A 195 -5.19 14.49 10.06
C SER A 195 -4.75 14.64 8.61
N ILE A 196 -5.68 14.42 7.68
CA ILE A 196 -5.42 14.48 6.25
C ILE A 196 -5.58 15.92 5.79
N ARG A 197 -4.59 16.44 5.05
CA ARG A 197 -4.67 17.75 4.40
C ARG A 197 -5.21 17.60 2.98
N HIS A 198 -4.54 16.80 2.13
CA HIS A 198 -4.99 16.55 0.77
C HIS A 198 -4.96 15.06 0.44
N VAL A 199 -5.91 14.63 -0.39
CA VAL A 199 -5.97 13.27 -0.95
C VAL A 199 -5.68 13.35 -2.45
N TYR A 200 -4.68 12.60 -2.91
CA TYR A 200 -4.32 12.51 -4.32
C TYR A 200 -4.76 11.17 -4.91
N LEU A 201 -5.50 11.22 -6.03
CA LEU A 201 -5.98 10.01 -6.71
C LEU A 201 -5.63 10.05 -8.19
N ASP A 202 -5.25 8.88 -8.73
CA ASP A 202 -4.98 8.76 -10.16
C ASP A 202 -6.27 8.73 -11.00
N ARG A 203 -6.09 8.86 -12.30
CA ARG A 203 -7.14 8.82 -13.33
C ARG A 203 -8.03 7.58 -13.25
N GLY A 204 -7.54 6.47 -12.70
CA GLY A 204 -8.31 5.26 -12.44
C GLY A 204 -9.48 5.46 -11.46
N PHE A 205 -9.39 6.48 -10.62
CA PHE A 205 -10.42 6.87 -9.64
C PHE A 205 -11.30 8.04 -10.11
N PHE A 206 -11.07 8.59 -11.30
CA PHE A 206 -11.87 9.69 -11.84
C PHE A 206 -13.29 9.21 -12.21
N GLN A 207 -14.16 9.20 -11.22
CA GLN A 207 -15.56 8.78 -11.32
C GLN A 207 -16.42 9.61 -10.39
N VAL A 208 -17.60 10.03 -10.84
CA VAL A 208 -18.48 10.90 -10.05
C VAL A 208 -18.81 10.34 -8.66
N HIS A 209 -18.99 9.01 -8.53
CA HIS A 209 -19.30 8.41 -7.23
C HIS A 209 -18.10 8.40 -6.28
N VAL A 210 -16.87 8.35 -6.80
CA VAL A 210 -15.65 8.46 -5.99
C VAL A 210 -15.47 9.91 -5.53
N VAL A 211 -15.67 10.87 -6.42
CA VAL A 211 -15.59 12.30 -6.08
C VAL A 211 -16.66 12.68 -5.07
N ALA A 212 -17.91 12.20 -5.26
CA ALA A 212 -18.98 12.39 -4.27
C ALA A 212 -18.66 11.78 -2.90
N GLU A 213 -17.94 10.66 -2.86
CA GLU A 213 -17.48 10.06 -1.59
C GLU A 213 -16.43 10.93 -0.92
N LEU A 214 -15.49 11.50 -1.68
CA LEU A 214 -14.49 12.41 -1.15
C LEU A 214 -15.12 13.65 -0.50
N GLU A 215 -16.15 14.22 -1.13
CA GLU A 215 -16.95 15.31 -0.54
C GLU A 215 -17.66 14.87 0.75
N GLN A 216 -18.30 13.69 0.74
CA GLN A 216 -18.96 13.16 1.95
C GLN A 216 -17.98 12.90 3.09
N GLN A 217 -16.74 12.59 2.76
CA GLN A 217 -15.66 12.40 3.73
C GLN A 217 -15.06 13.72 4.24
N ASP A 218 -15.49 14.86 3.72
CA ASP A 218 -14.98 16.18 4.09
C ASP A 218 -13.44 16.26 4.05
N VAL A 219 -12.89 15.90 2.87
CA VAL A 219 -11.45 15.95 2.61
C VAL A 219 -11.16 16.77 1.36
N GLU A 220 -10.11 17.58 1.41
CA GLU A 220 -9.60 18.24 0.21
C GLU A 220 -8.88 17.23 -0.69
N TYR A 221 -9.14 17.28 -1.98
CA TYR A 221 -8.60 16.30 -2.93
C TYR A 221 -8.16 16.91 -4.25
N ILE A 222 -7.27 16.19 -4.94
CA ILE A 222 -6.91 16.43 -6.35
C ILE A 222 -6.94 15.09 -7.06
N VAL A 223 -7.83 14.95 -8.05
CA VAL A 223 -7.98 13.75 -8.87
C VAL A 223 -7.56 14.04 -10.29
N ARG A 224 -6.65 13.23 -10.86
CA ARG A 224 -6.32 13.34 -12.27
C ARG A 224 -7.52 12.97 -13.13
N ALA A 225 -7.93 13.86 -14.05
CA ALA A 225 -9.11 13.71 -14.85
C ALA A 225 -8.84 13.20 -16.27
N ARG A 226 -9.86 12.58 -16.86
CA ARG A 226 -9.99 12.42 -18.32
C ARG A 226 -10.99 13.48 -18.80
N PRO A 227 -10.58 14.45 -19.61
CA PRO A 227 -11.48 15.50 -20.03
C PRO A 227 -12.64 14.93 -20.86
N SER A 228 -13.87 15.22 -20.44
CA SER A 228 -15.08 14.98 -21.23
C SER A 228 -15.24 16.09 -22.29
N SER A 229 -16.10 15.87 -23.30
CA SER A 229 -16.45 16.95 -24.23
C SER A 229 -16.93 18.19 -23.50
N GLY A 230 -17.83 18.04 -22.50
CA GLY A 230 -18.34 19.17 -21.74
C GLY A 230 -17.28 19.92 -20.93
N MET A 231 -16.23 19.24 -20.44
CA MET A 231 -15.10 19.91 -19.81
C MET A 231 -14.27 20.70 -20.85
N LYS A 232 -14.03 20.12 -22.01
CA LYS A 232 -13.29 20.78 -23.09
C LYS A 232 -14.03 21.97 -23.68
N ASP A 233 -15.36 21.85 -23.85
CA ASP A 233 -16.20 22.91 -24.38
C ASP A 233 -16.26 24.12 -23.41
N ARG A 234 -16.25 23.87 -22.11
CA ARG A 234 -16.31 24.91 -21.09
C ARG A 234 -14.97 25.62 -20.88
N LEU A 235 -13.89 24.86 -20.91
CA LEU A 235 -12.54 25.37 -20.80
C LEU A 235 -11.93 25.48 -22.21
N SER A 236 -11.95 26.65 -22.80
CA SER A 236 -11.21 26.94 -24.04
C SER A 236 -9.71 26.82 -23.76
N VAL A 237 -9.18 25.62 -23.85
CA VAL A 237 -7.79 25.30 -23.55
C VAL A 237 -6.93 25.71 -24.73
N GLY A 238 -6.24 26.84 -24.58
CA GLY A 238 -5.15 27.27 -25.47
C GLY A 238 -3.79 26.84 -24.90
N ALA A 239 -2.74 27.62 -25.16
CA ALA A 239 -1.41 27.41 -24.59
C ALA A 239 -1.33 27.73 -23.09
N GLU A 240 -2.41 28.20 -22.47
CA GLU A 240 -2.44 28.71 -21.11
C GLU A 240 -3.04 27.71 -20.12
N THR A 241 -2.73 27.94 -18.83
CA THR A 241 -3.37 27.27 -17.70
C THR A 241 -4.78 27.84 -17.51
N VAL A 242 -5.77 26.96 -17.34
CA VAL A 242 -7.17 27.34 -17.16
C VAL A 242 -7.78 26.62 -15.96
N ALA A 243 -8.74 27.31 -15.31
CA ALA A 243 -9.55 26.74 -14.23
C ALA A 243 -10.96 27.30 -14.28
N ASP A 244 -11.97 26.49 -13.95
CA ASP A 244 -13.39 26.91 -13.87
C ASP A 244 -14.20 25.93 -13.02
N GLU A 245 -15.35 26.37 -12.54
CA GLU A 245 -16.32 25.51 -11.86
C GLU A 245 -17.00 24.56 -12.85
N TYR A 246 -17.23 23.33 -12.41
CA TYR A 246 -17.83 22.29 -13.23
C TYR A 246 -18.68 21.31 -12.43
N THR A 247 -19.91 21.06 -12.88
CA THR A 247 -20.74 20.01 -12.28
C THR A 247 -20.48 18.66 -12.93
N MET A 248 -19.85 17.76 -12.20
CA MET A 248 -19.67 16.36 -12.61
C MET A 248 -20.97 15.59 -12.43
N GLN A 249 -21.51 15.01 -13.51
CA GLN A 249 -22.70 14.14 -13.46
C GLN A 249 -22.66 13.04 -14.51
N ARG A 250 -23.38 11.95 -14.27
CA ARG A 250 -23.56 10.91 -15.29
C ARG A 250 -24.61 11.32 -16.31
N LYS A 251 -24.30 11.28 -17.62
CA LYS A 251 -25.22 11.58 -18.70
C LYS A 251 -26.45 10.66 -18.75
N ARG A 252 -26.27 9.38 -18.39
CA ARG A 252 -27.33 8.37 -18.35
C ARG A 252 -27.57 7.95 -16.89
N LYS A 253 -28.74 8.24 -16.33
CA LYS A 253 -29.09 8.04 -14.92
C LYS A 253 -28.26 8.92 -13.98
N PRO A 254 -28.59 10.17 -13.78
CA PRO A 254 -27.93 11.07 -12.83
C PRO A 254 -28.26 10.63 -11.39
N THR A 255 -27.46 9.71 -10.87
CA THR A 255 -27.58 9.21 -9.49
C THR A 255 -26.70 10.00 -8.52
N ALA A 256 -25.77 10.79 -9.04
CA ALA A 256 -24.91 11.69 -8.28
C ALA A 256 -24.52 12.87 -9.18
N ALA A 257 -24.52 14.05 -8.61
CA ALA A 257 -23.93 15.26 -9.18
C ALA A 257 -23.01 15.87 -8.11
N VAL A 258 -21.86 16.38 -8.53
CA VAL A 258 -20.87 16.99 -7.63
C VAL A 258 -20.32 18.22 -8.33
N ASP A 259 -20.35 19.35 -7.63
CA ASP A 259 -19.70 20.57 -8.09
C ASP A 259 -18.23 20.53 -7.71
N VAL A 260 -17.35 20.78 -8.67
CA VAL A 260 -15.90 20.69 -8.52
C VAL A 260 -15.24 21.84 -9.27
N THR A 261 -14.05 22.20 -8.88
CA THR A 261 -13.16 23.02 -9.72
C THR A 261 -12.43 22.09 -10.70
N VAL A 262 -12.52 22.39 -11.98
CA VAL A 262 -11.72 21.73 -13.04
C VAL A 262 -10.59 22.66 -13.42
N PHE A 263 -9.36 22.12 -13.47
CA PHE A 263 -8.24 22.88 -13.99
C PHE A 263 -7.38 22.04 -14.92
N ALA A 264 -6.71 22.72 -15.85
CA ALA A 264 -5.80 22.08 -16.80
C ALA A 264 -4.51 22.89 -16.90
N VAL A 265 -3.40 22.18 -16.93
CA VAL A 265 -2.06 22.77 -17.10
C VAL A 265 -1.38 22.18 -18.34
N PRO A 266 -0.58 22.96 -19.08
CA PRO A 266 0.16 22.44 -20.22
C PRO A 266 1.03 21.24 -19.84
N HIS A 267 1.05 20.23 -20.69
CA HIS A 267 1.92 19.08 -20.52
C HIS A 267 3.39 19.49 -20.71
N ARG A 268 4.30 18.89 -19.95
CA ARG A 268 5.72 19.30 -19.94
C ARG A 268 6.48 19.04 -21.24
N THR A 269 6.06 17.99 -21.97
CA THR A 269 6.80 17.47 -23.13
C THR A 269 5.99 17.52 -24.43
N SER A 270 4.74 18.01 -24.37
CA SER A 270 3.86 18.12 -25.54
C SER A 270 3.13 19.46 -25.46
N GLU A 271 3.42 20.38 -26.36
CA GLU A 271 2.84 21.72 -26.38
C GLU A 271 1.33 21.71 -26.65
N ASP A 272 0.82 20.67 -27.33
CA ASP A 272 -0.58 20.54 -27.69
C ASP A 272 -1.42 19.78 -26.66
N GLU A 273 -0.83 19.27 -25.57
CA GLU A 273 -1.51 18.46 -24.59
C GLU A 273 -1.62 19.18 -23.23
N HIS A 274 -2.73 18.95 -22.56
CA HIS A 274 -2.97 19.41 -21.20
C HIS A 274 -3.20 18.25 -20.25
N VAL A 275 -2.73 18.41 -19.02
CA VAL A 275 -3.04 17.52 -17.90
C VAL A 275 -4.20 18.11 -17.13
N TRP A 276 -5.28 17.33 -17.00
CA TRP A 276 -6.54 17.74 -16.42
C TRP A 276 -6.72 17.19 -15.01
N PHE A 277 -7.33 18.01 -14.16
CA PHE A 277 -7.61 17.67 -12.77
C PHE A 277 -9.01 18.15 -12.38
N VAL A 278 -9.58 17.47 -11.38
CA VAL A 278 -10.74 17.94 -10.61
C VAL A 278 -10.36 18.01 -9.14
N THR A 279 -10.93 18.98 -8.43
CA THR A 279 -10.58 19.26 -7.04
C THR A 279 -11.75 19.94 -6.31
N SER A 280 -11.78 19.80 -4.97
CA SER A 280 -12.61 20.60 -4.07
C SER A 280 -11.99 21.95 -3.71
N LEU A 281 -10.71 22.14 -4.04
CA LEU A 281 -9.96 23.37 -3.70
C LEU A 281 -10.39 24.52 -4.61
N ASP A 282 -10.32 25.71 -4.07
CA ASP A 282 -10.43 26.95 -4.85
C ASP A 282 -9.15 27.16 -5.66
N VAL A 283 -9.22 26.87 -6.94
CA VAL A 283 -8.10 26.92 -7.89
C VAL A 283 -8.43 27.87 -9.03
N ASP A 284 -7.57 28.83 -9.24
CA ASP A 284 -7.59 29.73 -10.38
C ASP A 284 -6.41 29.48 -11.34
N SER A 285 -6.37 30.20 -12.45
CA SER A 285 -5.29 30.07 -13.44
C SER A 285 -3.90 30.41 -12.87
N SER A 286 -3.80 31.21 -11.82
CA SER A 286 -2.53 31.59 -11.18
C SER A 286 -2.00 30.50 -10.25
N THR A 287 -2.89 29.78 -9.56
CA THR A 287 -2.56 28.75 -8.55
C THR A 287 -2.54 27.33 -9.12
N ALA A 288 -3.21 27.05 -10.25
CA ALA A 288 -3.33 25.72 -10.86
C ALA A 288 -2.02 24.99 -11.09
N ARG A 289 -0.94 25.71 -11.49
CA ARG A 289 0.40 25.11 -11.67
C ARG A 289 1.00 24.63 -10.35
N ALA A 290 0.75 25.34 -9.25
CA ALA A 290 1.21 24.95 -7.93
C ALA A 290 0.51 23.68 -7.45
N TYR A 291 -0.82 23.58 -7.66
CA TYR A 291 -1.59 22.38 -7.33
C TYR A 291 -1.23 21.18 -8.20
N ALA A 292 -1.03 21.37 -9.51
CA ALA A 292 -0.49 20.32 -10.38
C ALA A 292 0.92 19.86 -9.96
N ALA A 293 1.73 20.76 -9.43
CA ALA A 293 3.03 20.42 -8.85
C ALA A 293 2.89 19.65 -7.53
N ALA A 294 1.94 20.03 -6.68
CA ALA A 294 1.63 19.31 -5.45
C ALA A 294 1.12 17.88 -5.74
N PHE A 295 0.26 17.72 -6.74
CA PHE A 295 -0.22 16.40 -7.18
C PHE A 295 0.91 15.44 -7.54
N ARG A 296 2.05 15.92 -8.02
CA ARG A 296 3.21 15.05 -8.30
C ARG A 296 3.73 14.31 -7.07
N ARG A 297 3.41 14.76 -5.85
CA ARG A 297 3.73 14.03 -4.61
C ARG A 297 3.06 12.66 -4.57
N ARG A 298 1.94 12.44 -5.30
CA ARG A 298 1.31 11.14 -5.51
C ARG A 298 2.31 10.06 -5.94
N TRP A 299 3.33 10.40 -6.72
CA TRP A 299 4.39 9.45 -7.11
C TRP A 299 5.12 8.83 -5.91
N GLY A 300 4.96 9.39 -4.72
CA GLY A 300 5.42 8.79 -3.48
C GLY A 300 4.80 7.39 -3.25
N ILE A 301 3.54 7.14 -3.66
CA ILE A 301 2.90 5.83 -3.52
C ILE A 301 3.52 4.78 -4.46
N GLU A 302 3.90 5.15 -5.68
CA GLU A 302 4.59 4.25 -6.62
C GLU A 302 5.99 3.88 -6.09
N THR A 303 6.67 4.83 -5.45
CA THR A 303 7.92 4.55 -4.75
C THR A 303 7.72 3.60 -3.57
N SER A 304 6.62 3.78 -2.80
CA SER A 304 6.26 2.87 -1.71
C SER A 304 5.99 1.45 -2.23
N TYR A 305 5.28 1.28 -3.34
CA TYR A 305 5.04 -0.04 -3.93
C TYR A 305 6.32 -0.73 -4.39
N ARG A 306 7.24 0.00 -5.00
CA ARG A 306 8.54 -0.56 -5.39
C ARG A 306 9.33 -1.05 -4.18
N GLN A 307 9.34 -0.28 -3.10
CA GLN A 307 10.01 -0.64 -1.86
C GLN A 307 9.29 -1.77 -1.11
N LEU A 308 7.95 -1.74 -1.06
CA LEU A 308 7.13 -2.83 -0.54
C LEU A 308 7.40 -4.13 -1.27
N GLY A 309 7.59 -4.06 -2.60
CA GLY A 309 7.97 -5.21 -3.42
C GLY A 309 9.25 -5.92 -2.94
N GLU A 310 10.16 -5.24 -2.24
CA GLU A 310 11.35 -5.85 -1.64
C GLU A 310 11.04 -6.76 -0.43
N PHE A 311 9.81 -6.69 0.10
CA PHE A 311 9.33 -7.48 1.23
C PHE A 311 8.23 -8.48 0.84
N LEU A 312 7.82 -8.53 -0.42
CA LEU A 312 6.70 -9.34 -0.86
C LEU A 312 7.14 -10.78 -1.19
N PRO A 313 6.69 -11.81 -0.43
CA PRO A 313 7.01 -13.19 -0.72
C PRO A 313 6.52 -13.62 -2.10
N ARG A 314 7.24 -14.51 -2.77
CA ARG A 314 6.75 -15.14 -4.00
C ARG A 314 5.72 -16.22 -3.68
N THR A 315 4.65 -16.28 -4.48
CA THR A 315 3.66 -17.34 -4.38
C THR A 315 2.99 -17.62 -5.71
N SER A 316 2.74 -18.91 -5.96
CA SER A 316 1.84 -19.38 -7.03
C SER A 316 0.45 -19.73 -6.50
N SER A 317 0.19 -19.54 -5.20
CA SER A 317 -1.09 -19.90 -4.59
C SER A 317 -2.26 -19.15 -5.25
N PRO A 318 -3.32 -19.86 -5.64
CA PRO A 318 -4.58 -19.23 -6.06
C PRO A 318 -5.43 -18.79 -4.86
N THR A 319 -5.09 -19.19 -3.64
CA THR A 319 -5.89 -18.95 -2.44
C THR A 319 -5.75 -17.50 -1.99
N PHE A 320 -6.86 -16.79 -1.90
CA PHE A 320 -6.90 -15.38 -1.57
C PHE A 320 -6.31 -15.08 -0.18
N SER A 321 -6.66 -15.87 0.87
CA SER A 321 -6.15 -15.66 2.22
C SER A 321 -4.62 -15.70 2.30
N VAL A 322 -3.95 -16.58 1.53
CA VAL A 322 -2.48 -16.61 1.45
C VAL A 322 -1.92 -15.33 0.84
N ARG A 323 -2.56 -14.83 -0.23
CA ARG A 323 -2.11 -13.60 -0.90
C ARG A 323 -2.38 -12.37 -0.06
N LEU A 324 -3.54 -12.29 0.58
CA LEU A 324 -3.87 -11.21 1.50
C LEU A 324 -2.87 -11.17 2.66
N PHE A 325 -2.62 -12.32 3.29
CA PHE A 325 -1.65 -12.40 4.39
C PHE A 325 -0.25 -11.94 3.95
N TYR A 326 0.23 -12.44 2.82
CA TYR A 326 1.57 -12.07 2.30
C TYR A 326 1.65 -10.58 1.95
N PHE A 327 0.58 -10.02 1.38
CA PHE A 327 0.54 -8.60 1.05
C PHE A 327 0.57 -7.72 2.30
N LEU A 328 -0.28 -8.01 3.29
CA LEU A 328 -0.33 -7.28 4.55
C LEU A 328 0.95 -7.45 5.37
N PHE A 329 1.56 -8.64 5.34
CA PHE A 329 2.86 -8.88 5.95
C PHE A 329 3.96 -8.03 5.31
N ALA A 330 3.98 -7.94 3.98
CA ALA A 330 4.92 -7.07 3.27
C ALA A 330 4.69 -5.59 3.57
N VAL A 331 3.42 -5.13 3.65
CA VAL A 331 3.05 -3.78 4.09
C VAL A 331 3.56 -3.51 5.50
N SER A 332 3.41 -4.46 6.41
CA SER A 332 3.89 -4.32 7.79
C SER A 332 5.41 -4.24 7.88
N LEU A 333 6.14 -5.10 7.18
CA LEU A 333 7.61 -5.04 7.11
C LEU A 333 8.09 -3.71 6.50
N TYR A 334 7.43 -3.25 5.45
CA TYR A 334 7.71 -1.94 4.86
C TYR A 334 7.49 -0.80 5.87
N ASN A 335 6.34 -0.78 6.55
CA ASN A 335 6.04 0.23 7.57
C ASN A 335 7.04 0.19 8.74
N LEU A 336 7.46 -1.00 9.17
CA LEU A 336 8.49 -1.17 10.21
C LEU A 336 9.85 -0.65 9.75
N TRP A 337 10.21 -0.87 8.48
CA TRP A 337 11.43 -0.30 7.91
C TRP A 337 11.38 1.23 7.88
N VAL A 338 10.23 1.82 7.49
CA VAL A 338 10.02 3.27 7.55
C VAL A 338 10.09 3.76 9.00
N LEU A 339 9.43 3.07 9.94
CA LEU A 339 9.50 3.38 11.36
C LEU A 339 10.95 3.36 11.89
N ALA A 340 11.72 2.32 11.56
CA ALA A 340 13.12 2.21 11.96
C ALA A 340 13.95 3.41 11.46
N ASN A 341 13.71 3.86 10.21
CA ASN A 341 14.38 5.02 9.65
C ASN A 341 13.95 6.33 10.32
N VAL A 342 12.68 6.48 10.66
CA VAL A 342 12.16 7.64 11.40
C VAL A 342 12.77 7.71 12.80
N LEU A 343 12.84 6.59 13.51
CA LEU A 343 13.39 6.51 14.86
C LEU A 343 14.92 6.71 14.89
N ALA A 344 15.63 6.20 13.89
CA ALA A 344 17.09 6.37 13.76
C ALA A 344 17.49 7.80 13.34
N SER A 345 16.55 8.62 12.88
CA SER A 345 16.84 9.98 12.45
C SER A 345 16.79 10.96 13.64
N ALA A 346 17.73 11.90 13.66
CA ALA A 346 17.64 13.09 14.50
C ALA A 346 16.44 13.97 14.08
N GLU A 347 16.36 15.22 14.52
CA GLU A 347 15.25 16.15 14.23
C GLU A 347 14.95 16.32 12.72
N THR A 348 15.97 16.21 11.88
CA THR A 348 15.81 16.27 10.41
C THR A 348 16.03 14.90 9.78
N VAL A 349 14.98 14.33 9.21
CA VAL A 349 15.05 13.04 8.50
C VAL A 349 15.73 13.27 7.13
N PRO A 350 16.87 12.63 6.80
CA PRO A 350 17.56 12.81 5.53
C PRO A 350 16.73 12.30 4.33
N GLU A 351 17.01 12.78 3.12
CA GLU A 351 16.27 12.38 1.91
C GLU A 351 16.45 10.90 1.55
N THR A 352 17.58 10.32 1.92
CA THR A 352 17.88 8.91 1.73
C THR A 352 17.70 8.15 3.04
N PRO A 353 17.20 6.90 3.00
CA PRO A 353 17.08 6.07 4.20
C PRO A 353 18.43 5.89 4.89
N LEU A 354 18.45 6.07 6.22
CA LEU A 354 19.64 5.83 7.06
C LEU A 354 19.95 4.33 7.17
N ILE A 355 18.87 3.53 7.24
CA ILE A 355 18.94 2.07 7.33
C ILE A 355 18.42 1.52 6.00
N SER A 356 19.29 0.89 5.21
CA SER A 356 18.85 0.23 3.98
C SER A 356 17.98 -1.00 4.29
N THR A 357 17.13 -1.41 3.35
CA THR A 357 16.31 -2.63 3.45
C THR A 357 17.16 -3.86 3.75
N ARG A 358 18.37 -3.93 3.15
CA ARG A 358 19.34 -5.02 3.38
C ARG A 358 19.86 -5.08 4.84
N ILE A 359 20.10 -3.92 5.44
CA ILE A 359 20.54 -3.85 6.86
C ILE A 359 19.36 -4.16 7.77
N PHE A 360 18.18 -3.61 7.51
CA PHE A 360 16.97 -3.91 8.25
C PHE A 360 16.67 -5.40 8.26
N ARG A 361 16.68 -6.06 7.09
CA ARG A 361 16.57 -7.51 6.96
C ARG A 361 17.49 -8.27 7.90
N ARG A 362 18.79 -7.93 7.91
CA ARG A 362 19.78 -8.62 8.73
C ARG A 362 19.42 -8.56 10.23
N PHE A 363 18.93 -7.42 10.69
CA PHE A 363 18.56 -7.27 12.10
C PHE A 363 17.26 -7.98 12.44
N VAL A 364 16.25 -7.93 11.56
CA VAL A 364 14.99 -8.65 11.77
C VAL A 364 15.22 -10.16 11.82
N LEU A 365 15.98 -10.73 10.86
CA LEU A 365 16.30 -12.16 10.84
C LEU A 365 17.20 -12.63 12.01
N SER A 366 17.86 -11.71 12.72
CA SER A 366 18.65 -12.01 13.92
C SER A 366 17.87 -11.79 15.23
N THR A 367 16.57 -11.50 15.16
CA THR A 367 15.71 -11.27 16.31
C THR A 367 15.14 -12.59 16.80
N ASP A 368 15.03 -12.78 18.11
CA ASP A 368 14.23 -13.85 18.66
C ASP A 368 12.76 -13.55 18.42
N TYR A 369 12.05 -14.49 17.81
CA TYR A 369 10.64 -14.36 17.41
C TYR A 369 9.66 -14.77 18.53
N GLY A 370 10.20 -15.14 19.71
CA GLY A 370 9.45 -15.57 20.89
C GLY A 370 9.15 -14.47 21.89
#